data_fd9cdac57bc44ec090b1bce2c0f20a26
#
_entry.id   fd9cdac57bc44ec090b1bce2c0f20a26
#
_cell.length_a   1.000
_cell.length_b   1.000
_cell.length_c   1.000
_cell.angle_alpha   90.00
_cell.angle_beta   90.00
_cell.angle_gamma   90.00
#
_symmetry.space_group_name_H-M   'P 1'
#
loop_
_entity.id
_entity.type
_entity.pdbx_description
1 polymer ?
#
loop_
_entity_poly.entity_id
_entity_poly.type
_entity_poly.pdbx_seq_one_letter_code
_entity_poly.pdbx_strand_id
1 'polypeptide(L)'
;MIKESSVYYHFKNKQAIFDELLYHFEQVATDMMVRLEQSLSVQSCSMEKPFYQTVCDTFFESYFMDDFCNKIMRLLLIEQFGNSEVQKIYDRWMVAEPLEFQSKVFGTLMEIGIIPKSDSGYLAVKYYAPIYFLLKDGYSAENYRKNKKILFGMLLINISRNFLQRWRWHNV
;
A
#
# COMPACT_ATOMS: atom_id res chain seq x y z
N MET A 1 22.49 3.54 -23.05
CA MET A 1 22.45 2.07 -22.83
C MET A 1 23.64 1.71 -21.96
N ILE A 2 23.41 1.26 -20.72
CA ILE A 2 24.48 0.87 -19.80
C ILE A 2 25.01 -0.49 -20.28
N LYS A 3 26.33 -0.61 -20.46
CA LYS A 3 26.94 -1.89 -20.85
C LYS A 3 26.97 -2.83 -19.63
N GLU A 4 26.64 -4.09 -19.83
CA GLU A 4 26.63 -5.13 -18.79
C GLU A 4 27.96 -5.20 -18.00
N SER A 5 29.10 -5.02 -18.69
CA SER A 5 30.42 -4.94 -18.08
C SER A 5 30.59 -3.77 -17.09
N SER A 6 29.83 -2.68 -17.23
CA SER A 6 29.88 -1.55 -16.31
C SER A 6 29.20 -1.86 -14.98
N VAL A 7 28.18 -2.72 -14.98
CA VAL A 7 27.46 -3.12 -13.77
C VAL A 7 28.34 -3.99 -12.88
N TYR A 8 29.07 -4.97 -13.47
CA TYR A 8 29.98 -5.84 -12.73
C TYR A 8 31.26 -5.15 -12.20
N TYR A 9 31.52 -3.92 -12.64
CA TYR A 9 32.57 -3.11 -12.01
C TYR A 9 32.18 -2.62 -10.61
N HIS A 10 30.88 -2.39 -10.37
CA HIS A 10 30.37 -1.88 -9.10
C HIS A 10 29.86 -2.99 -8.18
N PHE A 11 29.43 -4.12 -8.72
CA PHE A 11 28.85 -5.23 -7.96
C PHE A 11 29.62 -6.53 -8.16
N LYS A 12 29.98 -7.19 -7.06
CA LYS A 12 30.77 -8.43 -7.07
C LYS A 12 30.08 -9.60 -7.77
N ASN A 13 28.75 -9.64 -7.74
CA ASN A 13 27.93 -10.69 -8.33
C ASN A 13 26.45 -10.25 -8.42
N LYS A 14 25.62 -11.08 -9.04
CA LYS A 14 24.17 -10.83 -9.19
C LYS A 14 23.47 -10.67 -7.84
N GLN A 15 23.88 -11.42 -6.81
CA GLN A 15 23.27 -11.32 -5.48
C GLN A 15 23.51 -9.93 -4.87
N ALA A 16 24.70 -9.37 -4.99
CA ALA A 16 25.00 -8.02 -4.48
C ALA A 16 24.13 -6.94 -5.15
N ILE A 17 23.80 -7.10 -6.43
CA ILE A 17 22.84 -6.20 -7.11
C ILE A 17 21.45 -6.36 -6.52
N PHE A 18 21.03 -7.60 -6.30
CA PHE A 18 19.72 -7.90 -5.75
C PHE A 18 19.56 -7.35 -4.34
N ASP A 19 20.56 -7.54 -3.48
CA ASP A 19 20.56 -7.05 -2.10
C ASP A 19 20.48 -5.52 -2.04
N GLU A 20 21.20 -4.83 -2.93
CA GLU A 20 21.15 -3.35 -3.03
C GLU A 20 19.77 -2.85 -3.50
N LEU A 21 19.16 -3.54 -4.46
CA LEU A 21 17.81 -3.22 -4.91
C LEU A 21 16.78 -3.41 -3.79
N LEU A 22 16.87 -4.48 -3.02
CA LEU A 22 16.00 -4.73 -1.88
C LEU A 22 16.20 -3.70 -0.78
N TYR A 23 17.45 -3.38 -0.44
CA TYR A 23 17.78 -2.34 0.53
C TYR A 23 17.15 -1.00 0.15
N HIS A 24 17.31 -0.57 -1.11
CA HIS A 24 16.73 0.66 -1.58
C HIS A 24 15.20 0.64 -1.55
N PHE A 25 14.58 -0.46 -1.94
CA PHE A 25 13.14 -0.65 -1.85
C PHE A 25 12.62 -0.52 -0.41
N GLU A 26 13.30 -1.16 0.57
CA GLU A 26 12.91 -1.07 1.98
C GLU A 26 13.04 0.34 2.54
N GLN A 27 14.02 1.14 2.09
CA GLN A 27 14.12 2.56 2.45
C GLN A 27 12.90 3.34 1.92
N VAL A 28 12.56 3.18 0.64
CA VAL A 28 11.39 3.85 0.03
C VAL A 28 10.10 3.44 0.73
N ALA A 29 9.94 2.15 1.03
CA ALA A 29 8.76 1.63 1.73
C ALA A 29 8.65 2.18 3.15
N THR A 30 9.77 2.22 3.88
CA THR A 30 9.83 2.80 5.24
C THR A 30 9.49 4.29 5.23
N ASP A 31 10.07 5.06 4.32
CA ASP A 31 9.81 6.49 4.18
C ASP A 31 8.33 6.75 3.83
N MET A 32 7.73 5.91 2.99
CA MET A 32 6.32 5.97 2.67
C MET A 32 5.47 5.75 3.91
N MET A 33 5.75 4.71 4.72
CA MET A 33 5.01 4.41 5.95
C MET A 33 5.11 5.56 6.97
N VAL A 34 6.31 6.11 7.17
CA VAL A 34 6.52 7.29 8.06
C VAL A 34 5.66 8.48 7.62
N ARG A 35 5.61 8.80 6.34
CA ARG A 35 4.76 9.88 5.81
C ARG A 35 3.28 9.62 6.03
N LEU A 36 2.83 8.37 5.85
CA LEU A 36 1.45 7.98 6.10
C LEU A 36 1.08 8.10 7.58
N GLU A 37 1.93 7.66 8.50
CA GLU A 37 1.72 7.78 9.94
C GLU A 37 1.72 9.24 10.41
N GLN A 38 2.63 10.05 9.88
CA GLN A 38 2.63 11.49 10.16
C GLN A 38 1.36 12.17 9.68
N SER A 39 0.84 11.79 8.50
CA SER A 39 -0.42 12.34 7.98
C SER A 39 -1.62 11.98 8.84
N LEU A 40 -1.64 10.79 9.44
CA LEU A 40 -2.66 10.39 10.41
C LEU A 40 -2.69 11.28 11.65
N SER A 41 -1.51 11.58 12.20
CA SER A 41 -1.40 12.37 13.44
C SER A 41 -1.71 13.86 13.25
N VAL A 42 -1.41 14.43 12.09
CA VAL A 42 -1.68 15.85 11.77
C VAL A 42 -3.15 16.09 11.43
N GLN A 43 -3.83 15.16 10.80
CA GLN A 43 -5.23 15.33 10.38
C GLN A 43 -6.27 15.09 11.48
N SER A 44 -5.89 14.50 12.59
CA SER A 44 -6.75 14.56 13.78
C SER A 44 -6.96 16.01 14.28
N CYS A 45 -6.20 16.97 13.76
CA CYS A 45 -6.25 18.38 14.16
C CYS A 45 -6.74 19.37 13.10
N SER A 46 -6.83 19.01 11.80
CA SER A 46 -7.30 19.95 10.77
C SER A 46 -8.02 19.24 9.61
N MET A 47 -9.25 19.65 9.34
CA MET A 47 -10.14 19.11 8.30
C MET A 47 -9.88 19.66 6.88
N GLU A 48 -8.69 20.22 6.58
CA GLU A 48 -8.46 20.96 5.33
C GLU A 48 -8.20 20.10 4.08
N LYS A 49 -7.72 18.86 4.23
CA LYS A 49 -7.69 17.87 3.13
C LYS A 49 -8.30 16.57 3.58
N PRO A 50 -9.17 15.96 2.77
CA PRO A 50 -9.69 14.64 3.12
C PRO A 50 -8.52 13.64 3.27
N PHE A 51 -8.41 13.01 4.43
CA PHE A 51 -7.38 12.02 4.77
C PHE A 51 -7.14 10.98 3.67
N TYR A 52 -8.22 10.51 3.03
CA TYR A 52 -8.13 9.56 1.93
C TYR A 52 -7.31 10.09 0.75
N GLN A 53 -7.29 11.39 0.49
CA GLN A 53 -6.55 11.97 -0.62
C GLN A 53 -5.04 11.92 -0.36
N THR A 54 -4.62 12.21 0.89
CA THR A 54 -3.20 12.07 1.29
C THR A 54 -2.74 10.63 1.22
N VAL A 55 -3.54 9.68 1.71
CA VAL A 55 -3.24 8.24 1.58
C VAL A 55 -3.12 7.84 0.12
N CYS A 56 -4.00 8.35 -0.75
CA CYS A 56 -3.96 8.03 -2.16
C CYS A 56 -2.72 8.57 -2.86
N ASP A 57 -2.41 9.84 -2.64
CA ASP A 57 -1.25 10.49 -3.26
C ASP A 57 0.06 9.84 -2.75
N THR A 58 0.14 9.51 -1.47
CA THR A 58 1.35 8.93 -0.87
C THR A 58 1.48 7.44 -1.19
N PHE A 59 0.45 6.65 -0.93
CA PHE A 59 0.53 5.20 -1.11
C PHE A 59 0.43 4.79 -2.58
N PHE A 60 -0.58 5.29 -3.30
CA PHE A 60 -0.78 4.85 -4.67
C PHE A 60 0.16 5.54 -5.66
N GLU A 61 0.32 6.86 -5.61
CA GLU A 61 1.11 7.56 -6.62
C GLU A 61 2.61 7.47 -6.35
N SER A 62 3.04 7.70 -5.10
CA SER A 62 4.47 7.81 -4.78
C SER A 62 5.15 6.47 -4.49
N TYR A 63 4.38 5.40 -4.21
CA TYR A 63 4.94 4.10 -3.88
C TYR A 63 4.46 3.01 -4.85
N PHE A 64 3.17 2.77 -4.89
CA PHE A 64 2.59 1.68 -5.65
C PHE A 64 2.73 1.83 -7.17
N MET A 65 2.64 3.07 -7.65
CA MET A 65 2.73 3.44 -9.07
C MET A 65 4.14 3.85 -9.48
N ASP A 66 5.06 3.96 -8.52
CA ASP A 66 6.46 4.17 -8.83
C ASP A 66 7.01 2.98 -9.62
N ASP A 67 7.71 3.27 -10.72
CA ASP A 67 8.18 2.25 -11.65
C ASP A 67 9.22 1.33 -11.01
N PHE A 68 10.08 1.86 -10.15
CA PHE A 68 11.06 1.08 -9.40
C PHE A 68 10.36 0.16 -8.38
N CYS A 69 9.52 0.72 -7.51
CA CYS A 69 8.79 -0.03 -6.50
C CYS A 69 7.93 -1.13 -7.13
N ASN A 70 7.22 -0.83 -8.22
CA ASN A 70 6.39 -1.80 -8.91
C ASN A 70 7.21 -2.97 -9.49
N LYS A 71 8.40 -2.70 -10.06
CA LYS A 71 9.30 -3.74 -10.55
C LYS A 71 9.85 -4.61 -9.42
N ILE A 72 10.22 -4.00 -8.28
CA ILE A 72 10.70 -4.75 -7.11
C ILE A 72 9.58 -5.60 -6.51
N MET A 73 8.37 -5.07 -6.36
CA MET A 73 7.22 -5.86 -5.86
C MET A 73 6.95 -7.10 -6.72
N ARG A 74 7.06 -6.97 -8.05
CA ARG A 74 6.96 -8.12 -8.97
C ARG A 74 8.11 -9.10 -8.81
N LEU A 75 9.32 -8.60 -8.63
CA LEU A 75 10.50 -9.43 -8.37
C LEU A 75 10.35 -10.22 -7.07
N LEU A 76 9.91 -9.57 -5.99
CA LEU A 76 9.59 -10.20 -4.71
C LEU A 76 8.53 -11.31 -4.89
N LEU A 77 7.46 -11.02 -5.64
CA LEU A 77 6.40 -11.99 -5.91
C LEU A 77 6.91 -13.25 -6.62
N ILE A 78 7.88 -13.11 -7.51
CA ILE A 78 8.47 -14.24 -8.26
C ILE A 78 9.44 -15.03 -7.38
N GLU A 79 10.34 -14.34 -6.67
CA GLU A 79 11.47 -14.95 -5.97
C GLU A 79 11.10 -15.50 -4.57
N GLN A 80 9.97 -15.11 -3.98
CA GLN A 80 9.56 -15.52 -2.62
C GLN A 80 9.48 -17.04 -2.43
N PHE A 81 9.15 -17.80 -3.47
CA PHE A 81 9.01 -19.25 -3.38
C PHE A 81 10.35 -20.01 -3.35
N GLY A 82 11.42 -19.37 -3.80
CA GLY A 82 12.76 -19.95 -3.84
C GLY A 82 13.72 -19.39 -2.78
N ASN A 83 13.33 -18.32 -2.07
CA ASN A 83 14.22 -17.62 -1.14
C ASN A 83 13.44 -17.13 0.10
N SER A 84 13.74 -17.72 1.26
CA SER A 84 13.05 -17.42 2.53
C SER A 84 13.25 -15.98 3.02
N GLU A 85 14.39 -15.35 2.73
CA GLU A 85 14.60 -13.94 3.08
C GLU A 85 13.74 -13.02 2.21
N VAL A 86 13.65 -13.32 0.91
CA VAL A 86 12.74 -12.61 0.01
C VAL A 86 11.28 -12.79 0.42
N GLN A 87 10.91 -14.00 0.86
CA GLN A 87 9.57 -14.25 1.38
C GLN A 87 9.25 -13.36 2.58
N LYS A 88 10.17 -13.21 3.54
CA LYS A 88 9.98 -12.35 4.71
C LYS A 88 9.78 -10.87 4.30
N ILE A 89 10.57 -10.38 3.35
CA ILE A 89 10.45 -9.01 2.83
C ILE A 89 9.10 -8.84 2.12
N TYR A 90 8.71 -9.82 1.31
CA TYR A 90 7.41 -9.82 0.64
C TYR A 90 6.25 -9.80 1.64
N ASP A 91 6.25 -10.71 2.62
CA ASP A 91 5.20 -10.82 3.63
C ASP A 91 5.10 -9.53 4.45
N ARG A 92 6.24 -8.93 4.81
CA ARG A 92 6.28 -7.68 5.52
C ARG A 92 5.63 -6.55 4.71
N TRP A 93 6.15 -6.25 3.53
CA TRP A 93 5.78 -5.04 2.78
C TRP A 93 4.52 -5.18 1.95
N MET A 94 4.15 -6.41 1.58
CA MET A 94 2.94 -6.66 0.79
C MET A 94 1.72 -7.08 1.63
N VAL A 95 1.92 -7.49 2.88
CA VAL A 95 0.84 -8.01 3.71
C VAL A 95 0.81 -7.34 5.09
N ALA A 96 1.85 -7.51 5.90
CA ALA A 96 1.81 -7.15 7.31
C ALA A 96 1.71 -5.63 7.53
N GLU A 97 2.64 -4.86 7.01
CA GLU A 97 2.68 -3.39 7.18
C GLU A 97 1.42 -2.69 6.63
N PRO A 98 0.93 -3.02 5.41
CA PRO A 98 -0.31 -2.44 4.91
C PRO A 98 -1.53 -2.77 5.78
N LEU A 99 -1.66 -4.00 6.28
CA LEU A 99 -2.78 -4.38 7.15
C LEU A 99 -2.72 -3.70 8.50
N GLU A 100 -1.54 -3.61 9.11
CA GLU A 100 -1.34 -2.92 10.37
C GLU A 100 -1.68 -1.44 10.26
N PHE A 101 -1.17 -0.78 9.21
CA PHE A 101 -1.48 0.62 8.94
C PHE A 101 -2.99 0.85 8.75
N GLN A 102 -3.66 0.04 7.93
CA GLN A 102 -5.10 0.17 7.71
C GLN A 102 -5.90 -0.10 9.00
N SER A 103 -5.44 -1.03 9.84
CA SER A 103 -6.06 -1.28 11.14
C SER A 103 -5.95 -0.05 12.06
N LYS A 104 -4.81 0.62 12.10
CA LYS A 104 -4.61 1.89 12.83
C LYS A 104 -5.56 2.98 12.30
N VAL A 105 -5.66 3.12 10.98
CA VAL A 105 -6.59 4.08 10.35
C VAL A 105 -8.02 3.85 10.79
N PHE A 106 -8.52 2.61 10.68
CA PHE A 106 -9.89 2.28 11.08
C PHE A 106 -10.10 2.46 12.60
N GLY A 107 -9.10 2.11 13.42
CA GLY A 107 -9.14 2.39 14.85
C GLY A 107 -9.33 3.87 15.17
N THR A 108 -8.52 4.74 14.56
CA THR A 108 -8.64 6.21 14.70
C THR A 108 -10.01 6.71 14.26
N LEU A 109 -10.52 6.24 13.11
CA LEU A 109 -11.85 6.65 12.63
C LEU A 109 -12.99 6.25 13.58
N MET A 110 -12.84 5.11 14.29
CA MET A 110 -13.78 4.68 15.34
C MET A 110 -13.68 5.54 16.59
N GLU A 111 -12.45 5.88 17.02
CA GLU A 111 -12.21 6.71 18.19
C GLU A 111 -12.80 8.12 18.05
N ILE A 112 -12.64 8.75 16.89
CA ILE A 112 -13.21 10.07 16.59
C ILE A 112 -14.69 10.03 16.17
N GLY A 113 -15.33 8.85 16.18
CA GLY A 113 -16.75 8.69 15.94
C GLY A 113 -17.21 8.82 14.47
N ILE A 114 -16.27 8.79 13.50
CA ILE A 114 -16.62 8.84 12.07
C ILE A 114 -17.26 7.53 11.62
N ILE A 115 -16.85 6.41 12.20
CA ILE A 115 -17.41 5.09 11.91
C ILE A 115 -17.81 4.37 13.20
N PRO A 116 -18.85 3.50 13.17
CA PRO A 116 -19.24 2.70 14.32
C PRO A 116 -18.10 1.80 14.82
N LYS A 117 -18.07 1.54 16.12
CA LYS A 117 -17.13 0.59 16.72
C LYS A 117 -17.27 -0.80 16.09
N SER A 118 -16.16 -1.39 15.68
CA SER A 118 -16.07 -2.69 15.01
C SER A 118 -14.67 -3.26 15.21
N ASP A 119 -14.37 -4.39 14.59
CA ASP A 119 -13.02 -4.95 14.52
C ASP A 119 -12.21 -4.21 13.43
N SER A 120 -11.21 -3.45 13.84
CA SER A 120 -10.35 -2.67 12.92
C SER A 120 -9.50 -3.56 12.01
N GLY A 121 -9.04 -4.70 12.52
CA GLY A 121 -8.27 -5.67 11.74
C GLY A 121 -9.11 -6.32 10.63
N TYR A 122 -10.34 -6.72 10.96
CA TYR A 122 -11.28 -7.21 9.95
C TYR A 122 -11.56 -6.18 8.85
N LEU A 123 -11.78 -4.91 9.24
CA LEU A 123 -11.99 -3.83 8.27
C LEU A 123 -10.74 -3.59 7.40
N ALA A 124 -9.54 -3.68 7.98
CA ALA A 124 -8.28 -3.58 7.26
C ALA A 124 -8.16 -4.66 6.19
N VAL A 125 -8.40 -5.92 6.54
CA VAL A 125 -8.40 -7.03 5.57
C VAL A 125 -9.42 -6.80 4.47
N LYS A 126 -10.65 -6.45 4.81
CA LYS A 126 -11.73 -6.22 3.84
C LYS A 126 -11.41 -5.07 2.88
N TYR A 127 -10.70 -4.04 3.35
CA TYR A 127 -10.27 -2.91 2.54
C TYR A 127 -9.08 -3.27 1.65
N TYR A 128 -8.06 -3.91 2.22
CA TYR A 128 -6.79 -4.15 1.54
C TYR A 128 -6.82 -5.34 0.58
N ALA A 129 -7.62 -6.38 0.85
CA ALA A 129 -7.66 -7.57 0.02
C ALA A 129 -7.92 -7.31 -1.48
N PRO A 130 -8.86 -6.45 -1.90
CA PRO A 130 -9.02 -6.11 -3.31
C PRO A 130 -7.80 -5.40 -3.90
N ILE A 131 -7.13 -4.55 -3.12
CA ILE A 131 -5.91 -3.84 -3.53
C ILE A 131 -4.79 -4.84 -3.76
N TYR A 132 -4.58 -5.74 -2.80
CA TYR A 132 -3.59 -6.81 -2.90
C TYR A 132 -3.85 -7.72 -4.10
N PHE A 133 -5.10 -8.09 -4.34
CA PHE A 133 -5.48 -8.90 -5.51
C PHE A 133 -5.09 -8.22 -6.83
N LEU A 134 -5.36 -6.92 -6.95
CA LEU A 134 -5.01 -6.15 -8.13
C LEU A 134 -3.50 -6.04 -8.33
N LEU A 135 -2.73 -5.94 -7.23
CA LEU A 135 -1.27 -5.99 -7.24
C LEU A 135 -0.75 -7.30 -7.84
N LYS A 136 -1.28 -8.41 -7.32
CA LYS A 136 -0.86 -9.75 -7.71
C LYS A 136 -1.19 -10.07 -9.18
N ASP A 137 -2.31 -9.59 -9.68
CA ASP A 137 -2.80 -9.88 -11.04
C ASP A 137 -2.06 -9.09 -12.14
N GLY A 138 -0.98 -8.39 -11.77
CA GLY A 138 -0.06 -7.75 -12.72
C GLY A 138 -0.65 -6.53 -13.43
N TYR A 139 -1.56 -5.82 -12.78
CA TYR A 139 -2.01 -4.53 -13.29
C TYR A 139 -0.79 -3.65 -13.57
N SER A 140 -0.52 -3.42 -14.85
CA SER A 140 0.54 -2.51 -15.24
C SER A 140 0.19 -1.10 -14.75
N ALA A 141 1.21 -0.29 -14.46
CA ALA A 141 1.04 1.13 -14.14
C ALA A 141 0.14 1.84 -15.16
N GLU A 142 0.18 1.41 -16.42
CA GLU A 142 -0.64 1.92 -17.52
C GLU A 142 -2.12 1.59 -17.35
N ASN A 143 -2.46 0.34 -17.03
CA ASN A 143 -3.85 -0.08 -16.79
C ASN A 143 -4.43 0.54 -15.53
N TYR A 144 -3.64 0.74 -14.48
CA TYR A 144 -4.08 1.43 -13.28
C TYR A 144 -4.39 2.91 -13.56
N ARG A 145 -3.51 3.64 -14.25
CA ARG A 145 -3.77 5.05 -14.62
C ARG A 145 -5.07 5.18 -15.41
N LYS A 146 -5.35 4.23 -16.28
CA LYS A 146 -6.58 4.15 -17.09
C LYS A 146 -7.80 3.84 -16.24
N ASN A 147 -7.66 2.99 -15.22
CA ASN A 147 -8.73 2.51 -14.36
C ASN A 147 -8.75 3.17 -12.96
N LYS A 148 -7.83 4.11 -12.68
CA LYS A 148 -7.68 4.81 -11.40
C LYS A 148 -9.02 5.33 -10.85
N LYS A 149 -9.84 5.95 -11.71
CA LYS A 149 -11.18 6.45 -11.31
C LYS A 149 -12.14 5.32 -10.94
N ILE A 150 -12.05 4.18 -11.61
CA ILE A 150 -12.92 3.02 -11.36
C ILE A 150 -12.51 2.33 -10.06
N LEU A 151 -11.22 2.10 -9.86
CA LEU A 151 -10.68 1.50 -8.63
C LEU A 151 -10.97 2.38 -7.41
N PHE A 152 -10.75 3.67 -7.55
CA PHE A 152 -11.01 4.66 -6.52
C PHE A 152 -12.50 4.77 -6.21
N GLY A 153 -13.34 4.79 -7.24
CA GLY A 153 -14.79 4.75 -7.09
C GLY A 153 -15.26 3.47 -6.41
N MET A 154 -14.71 2.31 -6.77
CA MET A 154 -15.06 1.03 -6.12
C MET A 154 -14.62 0.98 -4.66
N LEU A 155 -13.44 1.47 -4.32
CA LEU A 155 -12.94 1.53 -2.95
C LEU A 155 -13.77 2.50 -2.10
N LEU A 156 -14.04 3.70 -2.60
CA LEU A 156 -14.90 4.70 -1.91
C LEU A 156 -16.35 4.25 -1.83
N ILE A 157 -16.91 3.66 -2.89
CA ILE A 157 -18.30 3.19 -2.92
C ILE A 157 -18.48 2.00 -1.97
N ASN A 158 -17.51 1.07 -1.88
CA ASN A 158 -17.60 -0.04 -0.94
C ASN A 158 -17.48 0.43 0.51
N ILE A 159 -16.65 1.42 0.80
CA ILE A 159 -16.59 2.02 2.13
C ILE A 159 -17.88 2.80 2.41
N SER A 160 -18.29 3.69 1.53
CA SER A 160 -19.48 4.54 1.75
C SER A 160 -20.80 3.74 1.70
N ARG A 161 -20.99 2.81 0.78
CA ARG A 161 -22.21 1.98 0.72
C ARG A 161 -22.38 1.06 1.92
N ASN A 162 -21.33 0.37 2.34
CA ASN A 162 -21.40 -0.50 3.51
C ASN A 162 -21.51 0.30 4.83
N PHE A 163 -20.98 1.54 4.88
CA PHE A 163 -21.07 2.40 6.05
C PHE A 163 -22.35 3.21 6.09
N LEU A 164 -22.74 3.87 4.99
CA LEU A 164 -23.92 4.73 4.94
C LEU A 164 -25.23 3.93 4.94
N GLN A 165 -25.29 2.74 4.35
CA GLN A 165 -26.50 1.90 4.43
C GLN A 165 -26.71 1.38 5.85
N ARG A 166 -25.68 0.99 6.59
CA ARG A 166 -25.83 0.59 7.99
C ARG A 166 -26.20 1.74 8.91
N TRP A 167 -25.72 2.94 8.63
CA TRP A 167 -26.06 4.15 9.38
C TRP A 167 -27.54 4.55 9.20
N ARG A 168 -28.08 4.33 8.02
CA ARG A 168 -29.48 4.64 7.70
C ARG A 168 -30.51 3.69 8.35
N TRP A 169 -30.12 2.46 8.67
CA TRP A 169 -31.01 1.47 9.29
C TRP A 169 -31.05 1.52 10.82
N HIS A 170 -30.19 2.29 11.46
CA HIS A 170 -30.17 2.43 12.93
C HIS A 170 -30.75 3.76 13.43
N ASN A 171 -31.14 4.66 12.55
CA ASN A 171 -31.72 5.98 12.87
C ASN A 171 -33.11 6.21 12.25
N VAL A 172 -33.88 5.13 11.99
CA VAL A 172 -35.29 5.20 11.64
C VAL A 172 -36.13 4.45 12.66
#